data_ee556896038d37a82e07c9daddfcb6dd
#
_entry.id   ee556896038d37a82e07c9daddfcb6dd
#
_cell.length_a   1.000
_cell.length_b   1.000
_cell.length_c   1.000
_cell.angle_alpha   90.00
_cell.angle_beta   90.00
_cell.angle_gamma   90.00
#
_symmetry.space_group_name_H-M   'P 1'
#
loop_
_entity.id
_entity.type
_entity.pdbx_description
1 polymer ?
#
loop_
_entity_poly.entity_id
_entity_poly.type
_entity_poly.pdbx_seq_one_letter_code
_entity_poly.pdbx_strand_id
1 'polypeptide(L)'
;MNQVTISNLMIQMKDEPLSEDLVRHMVLNSLRSYKTKFSKDFGELVLCYDDKHCWRKDYFPYYKQNRKKARSESSLDWNELFDILTKIQNELEENFPYKVLKINGAEADDIIAILSNKISSTPNLYEEILIISGDKD
;
A
#
# COMPACT_ATOMS: atom_id res chain seq x y z
N MET A 1 -0.46 0.73 -0.67
CA MET A 1 -0.28 0.74 0.81
C MET A 1 1.07 0.17 1.25
N ASN A 2 1.43 -1.04 0.85
CA ASN A 2 2.69 -1.69 1.28
C ASN A 2 3.94 -0.82 1.07
N GLN A 3 4.02 -0.09 -0.03
CA GLN A 3 5.20 0.74 -0.33
C GLN A 3 5.38 1.90 0.67
N VAL A 4 4.30 2.56 1.05
CA VAL A 4 4.34 3.62 2.09
C VAL A 4 4.81 3.05 3.42
N THR A 5 4.31 1.88 3.80
CA THR A 5 4.70 1.19 5.03
C THR A 5 6.17 0.76 4.99
N ILE A 6 6.61 0.14 3.89
CA ILE A 6 8.00 -0.33 3.73
C ILE A 6 8.97 0.85 3.74
N SER A 7 8.65 1.96 3.08
CA SER A 7 9.50 3.15 3.07
C SER A 7 9.68 3.73 4.47
N ASN A 8 8.60 3.82 5.25
CA ASN A 8 8.66 4.29 6.63
C ASN A 8 9.43 3.31 7.54
N LEU A 9 9.21 2.00 7.35
CA LEU A 9 9.88 0.95 8.08
C LEU A 9 11.40 0.98 7.87
N MET A 10 11.85 1.08 6.62
CA MET A 10 13.27 1.12 6.26
C MET A 10 14.00 2.33 6.86
N ILE A 11 13.30 3.42 7.12
CA ILE A 11 13.87 4.61 7.76
C ILE A 11 14.04 4.38 9.27
N GLN A 12 13.10 3.69 9.92
CA GLN A 12 13.08 3.53 11.38
C GLN A 12 13.83 2.30 11.88
N MET A 13 13.91 1.22 11.07
CA MET A 13 14.52 -0.05 11.47
C MET A 13 16.01 -0.15 11.18
N LYS A 14 16.78 0.94 11.23
CA LYS A 14 18.21 0.88 10.93
C LYS A 14 19.00 -0.09 11.83
N ASP A 15 18.52 -0.39 13.04
CA ASP A 15 19.24 -1.18 14.06
C ASP A 15 18.34 -2.09 14.91
N GLU A 16 17.05 -2.23 14.63
CA GLU A 16 16.14 -3.06 15.43
C GLU A 16 15.64 -4.29 14.66
N PRO A 17 15.44 -5.44 15.34
CA PRO A 17 14.90 -6.63 14.71
C PRO A 17 13.45 -6.39 14.25
N LEU A 18 13.05 -7.05 13.16
CA LEU A 18 11.68 -7.03 12.65
C LEU A 18 10.71 -7.54 13.73
N SER A 19 9.71 -6.73 14.06
CA SER A 19 8.67 -7.07 15.03
C SER A 19 7.29 -6.81 14.43
N GLU A 20 6.39 -7.78 14.52
CA GLU A 20 5.01 -7.66 14.06
C GLU A 20 4.30 -6.47 14.72
N ASP A 21 4.50 -6.31 16.05
CA ASP A 21 3.87 -5.23 16.80
C ASP A 21 4.38 -3.85 16.37
N LEU A 22 5.68 -3.74 16.09
CA LEU A 22 6.27 -2.50 15.59
C LEU A 22 5.70 -2.14 14.21
N VAL A 23 5.66 -3.11 13.28
CA VAL A 23 5.10 -2.90 11.94
C VAL A 23 3.62 -2.50 12.03
N ARG A 24 2.83 -3.20 12.85
CA ARG A 24 1.41 -2.88 13.09
C ARG A 24 1.25 -1.46 13.64
N HIS A 25 2.03 -1.11 14.66
CA HIS A 25 2.02 0.22 15.25
C HIS A 25 2.30 1.31 14.22
N MET A 26 3.31 1.13 13.38
CA MET A 26 3.67 2.07 12.33
C MET A 26 2.57 2.23 11.27
N VAL A 27 1.97 1.11 10.82
CA VAL A 27 0.86 1.13 9.87
C VAL A 27 -0.32 1.90 10.44
N LEU A 28 -0.75 1.54 11.65
CA LEU A 28 -1.91 2.17 12.29
C LEU A 28 -1.69 3.66 12.56
N ASN A 29 -0.50 4.05 13.02
CA ASN A 29 -0.17 5.46 13.23
C ASN A 29 -0.16 6.25 11.92
N SER A 30 0.38 5.68 10.85
CA SER A 30 0.37 6.31 9.52
C SER A 30 -1.06 6.53 9.03
N LEU A 31 -1.90 5.52 9.12
CA LEU A 31 -3.31 5.60 8.71
C LEU A 31 -4.09 6.61 9.55
N ARG A 32 -3.88 6.61 10.86
CA ARG A 32 -4.48 7.59 11.77
C ARG A 32 -4.05 9.01 11.41
N SER A 33 -2.78 9.21 11.15
CA SER A 33 -2.23 10.51 10.74
C SER A 33 -2.86 11.00 9.44
N TYR A 34 -2.92 10.15 8.42
CA TYR A 34 -3.56 10.50 7.14
C TYR A 34 -5.05 10.81 7.31
N LYS A 35 -5.78 9.96 8.05
CA LYS A 35 -7.20 10.20 8.34
C LYS A 35 -7.41 11.52 9.05
N THR A 36 -6.65 11.81 10.09
CA THR A 36 -6.78 13.06 10.86
C THR A 36 -6.47 14.30 10.03
N LYS A 37 -5.45 14.19 9.16
CA LYS A 37 -4.96 15.33 8.37
C LYS A 37 -5.85 15.64 7.17
N PHE A 38 -6.39 14.62 6.50
CA PHE A 38 -6.97 14.78 5.17
C PHE A 38 -8.46 14.44 5.08
N SER A 39 -9.06 13.72 6.04
CA SER A 39 -10.44 13.27 5.89
C SER A 39 -11.47 14.40 5.88
N LYS A 40 -11.14 15.55 6.46
CA LYS A 40 -12.04 16.71 6.46
C LYS A 40 -12.20 17.30 5.05
N ASP A 41 -11.12 17.31 4.27
CA ASP A 41 -11.07 17.96 2.97
C ASP A 41 -11.34 16.95 1.82
N PHE A 42 -10.92 15.68 1.99
CA PHE A 42 -10.95 14.67 0.95
C PHE A 42 -11.84 13.45 1.29
N GLY A 43 -12.51 13.43 2.43
CA GLY A 43 -13.42 12.35 2.80
C GLY A 43 -12.74 11.07 3.28
N GLU A 44 -13.28 9.92 2.88
CA GLU A 44 -12.84 8.61 3.37
C GLU A 44 -11.49 8.17 2.78
N LEU A 45 -10.68 7.54 3.63
CA LEU A 45 -9.43 6.92 3.22
C LEU A 45 -9.68 5.54 2.63
N VAL A 46 -9.22 5.35 1.39
CA VAL A 46 -9.27 4.07 0.66
C VAL A 46 -7.87 3.48 0.57
N LEU A 47 -7.70 2.23 0.99
CA LEU A 47 -6.43 1.52 1.01
C LEU A 47 -6.33 0.60 -0.21
N CYS A 48 -5.45 0.92 -1.14
CA CYS A 48 -5.22 0.11 -2.34
C CYS A 48 -4.00 -0.80 -2.13
N TYR A 49 -4.16 -2.10 -2.41
CA TYR A 49 -3.12 -3.11 -2.25
C TYR A 49 -2.82 -3.82 -3.57
N ASP A 50 -1.53 -4.14 -3.75
CA ASP A 50 -1.09 -4.98 -4.85
C ASP A 50 -1.57 -6.42 -4.67
N ASP A 51 -1.94 -7.09 -5.75
CA ASP A 51 -2.09 -8.54 -5.73
C ASP A 51 -0.72 -9.24 -5.83
N LYS A 52 -0.66 -10.49 -5.35
CA LYS A 52 0.54 -11.34 -5.45
C LYS A 52 0.93 -11.61 -6.91
N HIS A 53 -0.08 -11.79 -7.75
CA HIS A 53 0.07 -11.94 -9.19
C HIS A 53 -0.24 -10.60 -9.87
N CYS A 54 0.66 -10.13 -10.72
CA CYS A 54 0.46 -8.92 -11.50
C CYS A 54 0.33 -9.29 -12.97
N TRP A 55 -0.75 -8.84 -13.63
CA TRP A 55 -1.03 -9.10 -15.03
C TRP A 55 0.14 -8.72 -15.98
N ARG A 56 0.95 -7.72 -15.58
CA ARG A 56 2.12 -7.30 -16.37
C ARG A 56 3.16 -8.40 -16.52
N LYS A 57 3.24 -9.36 -15.58
CA LYS A 57 4.17 -10.49 -15.67
C LYS A 57 3.76 -11.51 -16.72
N ASP A 58 2.49 -11.58 -17.06
CA ASP A 58 1.99 -12.48 -18.11
C ASP A 58 2.45 -12.02 -19.48
N TYR A 59 2.57 -10.69 -19.68
CA TYR A 59 3.06 -10.08 -20.92
C TYR A 59 4.58 -9.87 -20.92
N PHE A 60 5.15 -9.56 -19.76
CA PHE A 60 6.58 -9.29 -19.61
C PHE A 60 7.15 -9.98 -18.37
N PRO A 61 7.66 -11.23 -18.51
CA PRO A 61 8.16 -12.04 -17.40
C PRO A 61 9.26 -11.37 -16.56
N TYR A 62 10.02 -10.46 -17.16
CA TYR A 62 11.09 -9.70 -16.48
C TYR A 62 10.62 -8.48 -15.69
N TYR A 63 9.31 -8.22 -15.64
CA TYR A 63 8.76 -7.07 -14.94
C TYR A 63 9.17 -7.07 -13.47
N LYS A 64 9.79 -5.95 -13.02
CA LYS A 64 10.29 -5.74 -11.65
C LYS A 64 11.30 -6.81 -11.15
N GLN A 65 11.98 -7.53 -12.05
CA GLN A 65 12.95 -8.60 -11.69
C GLN A 65 14.11 -8.05 -10.84
N ASN A 66 14.57 -6.82 -11.10
CA ASN A 66 15.64 -6.18 -10.34
C ASN A 66 15.29 -6.03 -8.84
N ARG A 67 14.00 -5.87 -8.50
CA ARG A 67 13.55 -5.80 -7.09
C ARG A 67 13.79 -7.13 -6.36
N LYS A 68 13.71 -8.27 -7.05
CA LYS A 68 13.97 -9.59 -6.47
C LYS A 68 15.46 -9.72 -6.10
N LYS A 69 16.35 -9.26 -6.97
CA LYS A 69 17.79 -9.27 -6.71
C LYS A 69 18.14 -8.36 -5.52
N ALA A 70 17.66 -7.12 -5.51
CA ALA A 70 17.90 -6.19 -4.41
C ALA A 70 17.41 -6.72 -3.05
N ARG A 71 16.28 -7.45 -3.03
CA ARG A 71 15.77 -8.08 -1.81
C ARG A 71 16.65 -9.22 -1.32
N SER A 72 17.21 -10.04 -2.24
CA SER A 72 18.12 -11.15 -1.86
C SER A 72 19.45 -10.66 -1.29
N GLU A 73 19.85 -9.43 -1.58
CA GLU A 73 21.07 -8.79 -1.08
C GLU A 73 20.83 -8.03 0.25
N SER A 74 19.60 -7.92 0.70
CA SER A 74 19.20 -7.24 1.93
C SER A 74 19.32 -8.17 3.14
N SER A 75 19.70 -7.63 4.29
CA SER A 75 19.71 -8.35 5.58
C SER A 75 18.31 -8.56 6.17
N LEU A 76 17.27 -7.93 5.60
CA LEU A 76 15.88 -8.04 6.05
C LEU A 76 15.24 -9.33 5.55
N ASP A 77 14.56 -10.06 6.43
CA ASP A 77 13.69 -11.17 6.00
C ASP A 77 12.42 -10.62 5.34
N TRP A 78 12.46 -10.56 4.02
CA TRP A 78 11.35 -10.06 3.21
C TRP A 78 10.13 -10.98 3.24
N ASN A 79 10.31 -12.28 3.46
CA ASN A 79 9.18 -13.21 3.54
C ASN A 79 8.40 -12.94 4.83
N GLU A 80 9.10 -12.87 5.96
CA GLU A 80 8.50 -12.53 7.25
C GLU A 80 7.79 -11.17 7.19
N LEU A 81 8.43 -10.16 6.61
CA LEU A 81 7.81 -8.84 6.45
C LEU A 81 6.52 -8.90 5.63
N PHE A 82 6.50 -9.63 4.50
CA PHE A 82 5.28 -9.73 3.68
C PHE A 82 4.18 -10.53 4.37
N ASP A 83 4.51 -11.52 5.17
CA ASP A 83 3.54 -12.27 5.97
C ASP A 83 2.91 -11.36 7.04
N ILE A 84 3.71 -10.58 7.75
CA ILE A 84 3.24 -9.56 8.69
C ILE A 84 2.33 -8.54 8.01
N LEU A 85 2.74 -7.99 6.86
CA LEU A 85 1.94 -7.00 6.12
C LEU A 85 0.62 -7.59 5.62
N THR A 86 0.61 -8.87 5.21
CA THR A 86 -0.61 -9.57 4.78
C THR A 86 -1.56 -9.76 5.96
N LYS A 87 -1.04 -10.12 7.13
CA LYS A 87 -1.81 -10.26 8.35
C LYS A 87 -2.45 -8.93 8.76
N ILE A 88 -1.68 -7.85 8.76
CA ILE A 88 -2.18 -6.50 9.09
C ILE A 88 -3.22 -6.05 8.05
N GLN A 89 -3.03 -6.35 6.76
CA GLN A 89 -4.04 -6.06 5.73
C GLN A 89 -5.38 -6.73 6.05
N ASN A 90 -5.37 -8.00 6.41
CA ASN A 90 -6.59 -8.74 6.78
C ASN A 90 -7.24 -8.16 8.05
N GLU A 91 -6.43 -7.81 9.06
CA GLU A 91 -6.91 -7.15 10.27
C GLU A 91 -7.60 -5.80 9.96
N LEU A 92 -7.03 -5.02 9.04
CA LEU A 92 -7.61 -3.74 8.61
C LEU A 92 -8.94 -3.92 7.87
N GLU A 93 -9.04 -4.94 7.03
CA GLU A 93 -10.26 -5.24 6.28
C GLU A 93 -11.38 -5.74 7.20
N GLU A 94 -11.06 -6.59 8.19
CA GLU A 94 -12.05 -7.23 9.05
C GLU A 94 -12.48 -6.38 10.23
N ASN A 95 -11.57 -5.59 10.82
CA ASN A 95 -11.77 -4.99 12.14
C ASN A 95 -11.76 -3.45 12.15
N PHE A 96 -11.43 -2.81 11.03
CA PHE A 96 -11.30 -1.36 10.98
C PHE A 96 -12.26 -0.74 9.95
N PRO A 97 -12.69 0.51 10.17
CA PRO A 97 -13.59 1.21 9.25
C PRO A 97 -12.84 1.80 8.04
N TYR A 98 -11.95 1.04 7.44
CA TYR A 98 -11.25 1.42 6.21
C TYR A 98 -11.80 0.64 5.02
N LYS A 99 -11.89 1.29 3.88
CA LYS A 99 -12.12 0.58 2.61
C LYS A 99 -10.80 0.02 2.10
N VAL A 100 -10.69 -1.30 2.10
CA VAL A 100 -9.54 -2.02 1.57
C VAL A 100 -9.89 -2.55 0.18
N LEU A 101 -9.09 -2.20 -0.82
CA LEU A 101 -9.27 -2.64 -2.19
C LEU A 101 -8.05 -3.45 -2.64
N LYS A 102 -8.34 -4.69 -3.03
CA LYS A 102 -7.38 -5.61 -3.65
C LYS A 102 -8.10 -6.35 -4.77
N ILE A 103 -7.56 -6.29 -5.97
CA ILE A 103 -8.15 -6.88 -7.16
C ILE A 103 -7.17 -7.90 -7.74
N ASN A 104 -7.68 -9.10 -8.03
CA ASN A 104 -6.86 -10.16 -8.61
C ASN A 104 -6.16 -9.69 -9.89
N GLY A 105 -4.85 -9.91 -9.94
CA GLY A 105 -4.00 -9.54 -11.07
C GLY A 105 -3.63 -8.07 -11.16
N ALA A 106 -4.23 -7.17 -10.35
CA ALA A 106 -3.96 -5.74 -10.42
C ALA A 106 -2.93 -5.29 -9.39
N GLU A 107 -2.18 -4.25 -9.72
CA GLU A 107 -1.37 -3.49 -8.78
C GLU A 107 -2.20 -2.36 -8.15
N ALA A 108 -1.77 -1.83 -7.00
CA ALA A 108 -2.42 -0.70 -6.33
C ALA A 108 -2.53 0.52 -7.25
N ASP A 109 -1.51 0.76 -8.08
CA ASP A 109 -1.47 1.87 -9.03
C ASP A 109 -2.57 1.75 -10.10
N ASP A 110 -2.87 0.53 -10.57
CA ASP A 110 -3.98 0.27 -11.50
C ASP A 110 -5.33 0.63 -10.87
N ILE A 111 -5.52 0.24 -9.60
CA ILE A 111 -6.75 0.52 -8.84
C ILE A 111 -6.90 2.03 -8.65
N ILE A 112 -5.84 2.71 -8.23
CA ILE A 112 -5.83 4.17 -8.02
C ILE A 112 -6.15 4.90 -9.32
N ALA A 113 -5.50 4.52 -10.43
CA ALA A 113 -5.73 5.16 -11.73
C ALA A 113 -7.17 5.02 -12.21
N ILE A 114 -7.75 3.81 -12.08
CA ILE A 114 -9.15 3.57 -12.48
C ILE A 114 -10.12 4.35 -11.60
N LEU A 115 -9.93 4.35 -10.29
CA LEU A 115 -10.80 5.09 -9.37
C LEU A 115 -10.73 6.60 -9.63
N SER A 116 -9.53 7.15 -9.75
CA SER A 116 -9.33 8.57 -10.01
C SER A 116 -9.99 9.01 -11.32
N ASN A 117 -9.81 8.22 -12.37
CA ASN A 117 -10.43 8.49 -13.66
C ASN A 117 -11.97 8.40 -13.60
N LYS A 118 -12.49 7.38 -12.91
CA LYS A 118 -13.94 7.20 -12.76
C LYS A 118 -14.58 8.36 -12.00
N ILE A 119 -13.97 8.81 -10.91
CA ILE A 119 -14.47 9.95 -10.13
C ILE A 119 -14.41 11.22 -10.96
N SER A 120 -13.27 11.51 -11.59
CA SER A 120 -13.07 12.72 -12.41
C SER A 120 -13.99 12.77 -13.65
N SER A 121 -14.41 11.63 -14.18
CA SER A 121 -15.30 11.55 -15.36
C SER A 121 -16.77 11.44 -15.01
N THR A 122 -17.15 11.37 -13.73
CA THR A 122 -18.55 11.31 -13.33
C THR A 122 -19.18 12.69 -13.38
N PRO A 123 -20.23 12.90 -14.22
CA PRO A 123 -20.91 14.20 -14.30
C PRO A 123 -21.48 14.64 -12.96
N ASN A 124 -21.31 15.91 -12.63
CA ASN A 124 -21.78 16.54 -11.38
C ASN A 124 -21.11 16.05 -10.08
N LEU A 125 -20.08 15.23 -10.17
CA LEU A 125 -19.25 14.87 -9.02
C LEU A 125 -18.00 15.77 -9.02
N TYR A 126 -18.06 16.87 -8.29
CA TYR A 126 -16.92 17.80 -8.11
C TYR A 126 -16.19 17.45 -6.82
N GLU A 127 -15.51 16.30 -6.81
CA GLU A 127 -14.73 15.86 -5.67
C GLU A 127 -13.23 15.97 -5.99
N GLU A 128 -12.49 16.59 -5.08
CA GLU A 128 -11.04 16.60 -5.13
C GLU A 128 -10.49 15.26 -4.65
N ILE A 129 -9.49 14.73 -5.35
CA ILE A 129 -8.86 13.46 -5.04
C ILE A 129 -7.45 13.71 -4.57
N LEU A 130 -7.12 13.20 -3.38
CA LEU A 130 -5.76 13.17 -2.88
C LEU A 130 -5.18 11.76 -2.99
N ILE A 131 -4.10 11.61 -3.74
CA ILE A 131 -3.34 10.36 -3.84
C ILE A 131 -2.15 10.43 -2.88
N ILE A 132 -2.07 9.46 -1.96
CA ILE A 132 -0.94 9.30 -1.04
C ILE A 132 -0.13 8.10 -1.50
N SER A 133 1.04 8.36 -2.06
CA SER A 133 1.95 7.32 -2.56
C SER A 133 3.37 7.53 -2.01
N GLY A 134 4.09 6.42 -1.84
CA GLY A 134 5.53 6.43 -1.55
C GLY A 134 6.38 6.31 -2.80
N ASP A 135 5.77 6.22 -3.99
CA ASP A 135 6.49 6.21 -5.26
C ASP A 135 6.90 7.63 -5.66
N LYS A 136 7.98 7.73 -6.44
CA LYS A 136 8.53 9.02 -6.87
C LYS A 136 7.97 9.49 -8.20
N ASP A 137 7.23 8.61 -8.87
CA ASP A 137 6.67 8.86 -10.21
C ASP A 137 5.24 9.39 -10.14
#